data_ca0a60054926589afd302f2eb86e3b21
#
_entry.id   ca0a60054926589afd302f2eb86e3b21
#
_cell.length_a   1.000
_cell.length_b   1.000
_cell.length_c   1.000
_cell.angle_alpha   90.00
_cell.angle_beta   90.00
_cell.angle_gamma   90.00
#
_symmetry.space_group_name_H-M   'P 1'
#
loop_
_entity.id
_entity.type
_entity.pdbx_description
1 polymer ?
#
loop_
_entity_poly.entity_id
_entity_poly.type
_entity_poly.pdbx_seq_one_letter_code
_entity_poly.pdbx_strand_id
1 'polypeptide(L)' 'MESISITSSTKMIKASYDKDKKELLITFATGKTYIYYNVSEEVWIGFKNAPSKGSYFSRFIKGKYPLPNSNF' A
#
# COMPACT_ATOMS: atom_id res chain seq x y z
N MET A 1 5.46 -3.42 13.09
CA MET A 1 5.11 -3.03 11.70
C MET A 1 5.89 -3.90 10.72
N GLU A 2 5.21 -4.44 9.74
CA GLU A 2 5.84 -5.27 8.72
C GLU A 2 6.12 -4.43 7.48
N SER A 3 7.30 -4.61 6.86
CA SER A 3 7.69 -3.83 5.69
C SER A 3 8.22 -4.74 4.60
N ILE A 4 7.94 -4.39 3.36
CA ILE A 4 8.48 -5.10 2.19
C ILE A 4 9.03 -4.08 1.19
N SER A 5 10.03 -4.52 0.43
CA SER A 5 10.53 -3.76 -0.71
C SER A 5 9.75 -4.16 -1.95
N ILE A 6 9.40 -3.20 -2.77
CA ILE A 6 8.63 -3.47 -4.00
C ILE A 6 9.56 -3.32 -5.19
N THR A 7 9.77 -4.42 -5.90
CA THR A 7 10.62 -4.43 -7.09
C THR A 7 9.83 -4.66 -8.37
N SER A 8 8.55 -5.03 -8.25
CA SER A 8 7.71 -5.35 -9.39
C SER A 8 6.97 -4.13 -9.95
N SER A 9 7.18 -2.96 -9.38
CA SER A 9 6.52 -1.73 -9.83
C SER A 9 7.56 -0.62 -9.97
N THR A 10 7.38 0.20 -11.00
CA THR A 10 8.23 1.38 -11.18
C THR A 10 7.73 2.57 -10.38
N LYS A 11 6.50 2.51 -9.87
CA LYS A 11 5.88 3.62 -9.15
C LYS A 11 6.03 3.50 -7.65
N MET A 12 6.01 2.28 -7.12
CA MET A 12 6.07 2.04 -5.67
C MET A 12 7.39 1.34 -5.34
N ILE A 13 8.02 1.77 -4.25
CA ILE A 13 9.32 1.21 -3.85
C ILE A 13 9.25 0.46 -2.53
N LYS A 14 8.26 0.76 -1.68
CA LYS A 14 8.20 0.15 -0.36
C LYS A 14 6.76 0.16 0.13
N ALA A 15 6.39 -0.84 0.92
CA ALA A 15 5.12 -0.87 1.61
C ALA A 15 5.33 -1.36 3.04
N SER A 16 4.57 -0.79 3.97
CA SER A 16 4.60 -1.19 5.38
C SER A 16 3.17 -1.33 5.87
N TYR A 17 2.95 -2.24 6.82
CA TYR A 17 1.63 -2.46 7.37
C TYR A 17 1.69 -2.58 8.88
N ASP A 18 0.82 -1.83 9.56
CA ASP A 18 0.64 -1.89 11.00
C ASP A 18 -0.67 -2.60 11.28
N LYS A 19 -0.60 -3.87 11.69
CA LYS A 19 -1.81 -4.67 11.88
C LYS A 19 -2.64 -4.22 13.08
N ASP A 20 -2.02 -3.59 14.07
CA ASP A 20 -2.73 -3.12 15.24
C ASP A 20 -3.59 -1.91 14.90
N LYS A 21 -3.11 -1.04 14.05
CA LYS A 21 -3.82 0.16 13.61
C LYS A 21 -4.53 -0.04 12.29
N LYS A 22 -4.26 -1.14 11.60
CA LYS A 22 -4.77 -1.42 10.25
C LYS A 22 -4.39 -0.32 9.26
N GLU A 23 -3.16 0.14 9.36
CA GLU A 23 -2.64 1.19 8.48
C GLU A 23 -1.67 0.60 7.48
N LEU A 24 -1.89 0.91 6.22
CA LEU A 24 -1.00 0.52 5.14
C LEU A 24 -0.29 1.76 4.63
N LEU A 25 1.04 1.74 4.65
CA LEU A 25 1.87 2.84 4.18
C LEU A 25 2.55 2.43 2.88
N ILE A 26 2.34 3.22 1.83
CA ILE A 26 2.97 2.98 0.53
C ILE A 26 3.93 4.13 0.25
N THR A 27 5.18 3.81 0.02
CA THR A 27 6.19 4.78 -0.40
C THR A 27 6.36 4.69 -1.90
N PHE A 28 6.18 5.82 -2.57
CA PHE A 28 6.26 5.90 -4.01
C PHE A 28 7.65 6.34 -4.46
N ALA A 29 7.96 6.12 -5.73
CA ALA A 29 9.26 6.46 -6.30
C ALA A 29 9.56 7.97 -6.23
N THR A 30 8.52 8.79 -6.07
CA THR A 30 8.68 10.23 -5.87
C THR A 30 9.24 10.59 -4.49
N GLY A 31 9.34 9.62 -3.59
CA GLY A 31 9.77 9.83 -2.22
C GLY A 31 8.65 10.08 -1.23
N LYS A 32 7.41 10.15 -1.72
CA LYS A 32 6.26 10.41 -0.85
C LYS A 32 5.70 9.11 -0.31
N THR A 33 5.20 9.16 0.94
CA THR A 33 4.54 8.03 1.58
C THR A 33 3.10 8.42 1.87
N TYR A 34 2.17 7.56 1.46
CA TYR A 34 0.75 7.74 1.72
C TYR A 34 0.27 6.68 2.69
N ILE A 35 -0.66 7.06 3.57
CA ILE A 35 -1.20 6.17 4.59
C ILE A 35 -2.65 5.87 4.23
N TYR A 36 -2.99 4.57 4.18
CA TYR A 36 -4.34 4.11 3.94
C TYR A 36 -4.86 3.50 5.23
N TYR A 37 -6.01 3.96 5.70
CA TYR A 37 -6.59 3.55 6.98
C TYR A 37 -7.61 2.44 6.79
N ASN A 38 -7.83 1.66 7.85
CA ASN A 38 -8.82 0.58 7.87
C ASN A 38 -8.57 -0.49 6.81
N VAL A 39 -7.31 -0.76 6.54
CA VAL A 39 -6.92 -1.80 5.59
C VAL A 39 -6.85 -3.12 6.35
N SER A 40 -7.65 -4.10 5.94
CA SER A 40 -7.64 -5.40 6.60
C SER A 40 -6.35 -6.14 6.33
N GLU A 41 -5.99 -7.04 7.25
CA GLU A 41 -4.80 -7.85 7.08
C GLU A 41 -4.89 -8.72 5.82
N GLU A 42 -6.09 -9.13 5.44
CA GLU A 42 -6.28 -9.91 4.21
C GLU A 42 -5.82 -9.15 2.98
N VAL A 43 -6.14 -7.86 2.93
CA VAL A 43 -5.70 -7.01 1.81
C VAL A 43 -4.18 -6.89 1.82
N TRP A 44 -3.57 -6.74 2.98
CA TRP A 44 -2.12 -6.68 3.10
C TRP A 44 -1.46 -7.98 2.63
N ILE A 45 -1.99 -9.11 3.07
CA ILE A 45 -1.46 -10.42 2.69
C ILE A 45 -1.57 -10.61 1.18
N GLY A 46 -2.72 -10.26 0.60
CA GLY A 46 -2.90 -10.33 -0.84
C GLY A 46 -1.92 -9.44 -1.59
N PHE A 47 -1.68 -8.26 -1.06
CA PHE A 47 -0.73 -7.32 -1.67
C PHE A 47 0.70 -7.89 -1.64
N LYS A 48 1.12 -8.43 -0.51
CA LYS A 48 2.46 -9.02 -0.38
C LYS A 48 2.68 -10.16 -1.37
N ASN A 49 1.65 -10.95 -1.59
CA ASN A 49 1.74 -12.15 -2.41
C ASN A 49 1.39 -11.90 -3.88
N ALA A 50 0.97 -10.71 -4.23
CA ALA A 50 0.58 -10.40 -5.59
C ALA A 50 1.79 -10.47 -6.53
N PRO A 51 1.66 -11.15 -7.68
CA PRO A 51 2.72 -11.16 -8.68
C PRO A 51 3.01 -9.76 -9.22
N SER A 52 1.96 -8.95 -9.37
CA SER A 52 2.09 -7.56 -9.76
C SER A 52 1.46 -6.69 -8.69
N LYS A 53 2.29 -6.06 -7.88
CA LYS A 53 1.82 -5.21 -6.79
C LYS A 53 1.16 -3.94 -7.29
N GLY A 54 1.60 -3.43 -8.43
CA GLY A 54 0.96 -2.29 -9.05
C GLY A 54 -0.47 -2.57 -9.47
N SER A 55 -0.72 -3.72 -10.08
CA SER A 55 -2.08 -4.11 -10.45
C SER A 55 -2.95 -4.33 -9.23
N TYR A 56 -2.43 -5.00 -8.22
CA TYR A 56 -3.17 -5.24 -6.98
C TYR A 56 -3.54 -3.92 -6.32
N PHE A 57 -2.58 -3.02 -6.22
CA PHE A 57 -2.82 -1.70 -5.64
C PHE A 57 -3.94 -0.97 -6.39
N SER A 58 -3.87 -0.96 -7.71
CA SER A 58 -4.86 -0.25 -8.52
C SER A 58 -6.26 -0.84 -8.37
N ARG A 59 -6.36 -2.16 -8.21
CA ARG A 59 -7.64 -2.85 -8.14
C ARG A 59 -8.26 -2.83 -6.75
N PHE A 60 -7.45 -2.99 -5.71
CA PHE A 60 -7.97 -3.27 -4.37
C PHE A 60 -7.69 -2.17 -3.37
N ILE A 61 -6.78 -1.25 -3.65
CA ILE A 61 -6.38 -0.23 -2.68
C ILE A 61 -6.70 1.17 -3.18
N LYS A 62 -6.23 1.51 -4.37
CA LYS A 62 -6.43 2.84 -4.93
C LYS A 62 -7.91 3.13 -5.11
N GLY A 63 -8.36 4.23 -4.53
CA GLY A 63 -9.76 4.62 -4.62
C GLY A 63 -10.71 3.86 -3.71
N LYS A 64 -10.22 2.85 -2.99
CA LYS A 64 -11.04 2.07 -2.06
C LYS A 64 -10.96 2.61 -0.64
N TYR A 65 -9.87 3.27 -0.31
CA TYR A 65 -9.64 3.80 1.03
C TYR A 65 -9.41 5.30 0.93
N PRO A 66 -10.13 6.11 1.72
CA PRO A 66 -9.88 7.54 1.73
C PRO A 66 -8.54 7.85 2.38
N LEU A 67 -7.86 8.84 1.85
CA LEU A 67 -6.59 9.30 2.39
C LEU A 67 -6.81 10.54 3.24
N PRO A 68 -5.98 10.75 4.27
CA PRO A 68 -6.13 11.92 5.13
C PRO A 68 -5.87 13.22 4.37
N ASN A 69 -5.00 13.20 3.38
CA ASN A 69 -4.86 14.31 2.45
C ASN A 69 -5.17 13.78 1.06
N SER A 70 -6.23 14.25 0.48
CA SER A 70 -6.74 13.74 -0.78
C SER A 70 -6.21 14.49 -1.99
N ASN A 71 -5.07 15.13 -1.87
CA ASN A 71 -4.54 16.03 -2.88
C ASN A 71 -3.54 15.38 -3.82
N PHE A 72 -3.86 14.23 -4.33
CA PHE A 72 -2.97 13.68 -5.35
C PHE A 72 -3.75 12.95 -6.40
#